data_4eb96e664ceebd6755043743aad7fec7
#
_entry.id   4eb96e664ceebd6755043743aad7fec7
#
_cell.length_a   1.000
_cell.length_b   1.000
_cell.length_c   1.000
_cell.angle_alpha   90.00
_cell.angle_beta   90.00
_cell.angle_gamma   90.00
#
_symmetry.space_group_name_H-M   'P 1'
#
loop_
_entity.id
_entity.type
_entity.pdbx_description
1 polymer ?
#
loop_
_entity_poly.entity_id
_entity_poly.type
_entity_poly.pdbx_seq_one_letter_code
_entity_poly.pdbx_strand_id
1 'polypeptide(L)'
;EWAQVLADGSPDTEGSIEEAVEEVLQEMEQSKVRAKHFFTKVGNKLRRIHLQDVRFIEVEGKYSAIHVGERKYNVKASLKDLLLKLPLEDFVRVSRNYVINIDRVNHIDTFQFIIKIDNDEIPISRTYKDELMKRIQML
;
A
#
# COMPACT_ATOMS: atom_id res chain seq x y z
N GLU A 1 22.10 30.98 -5.92
CA GLU A 1 22.11 30.00 -5.64
C GLU A 1 22.22 29.42 -4.26
N TRP A 2 22.07 28.16 -4.21
CA TRP A 2 22.01 27.42 -2.96
C TRP A 2 23.25 27.61 -2.12
N ALA A 3 24.43 27.44 -2.73
CA ALA A 3 25.69 27.52 -2.02
C ALA A 3 25.91 28.90 -1.42
N GLN A 4 25.54 29.93 -2.14
CA GLN A 4 25.69 31.29 -1.63
C GLN A 4 24.75 31.60 -0.49
N VAL A 5 23.50 31.12 -0.58
CA VAL A 5 22.52 31.31 0.49
C VAL A 5 23.01 30.62 1.74
N LEU A 6 23.54 29.42 1.59
CA LEU A 6 24.06 28.66 2.72
C LEU A 6 25.34 29.30 3.28
N ALA A 7 26.14 29.89 2.39
CA ALA A 7 27.40 30.50 2.77
C ALA A 7 27.21 31.77 3.62
N ASP A 8 26.03 32.35 3.56
CA ASP A 8 25.73 33.49 4.42
C ASP A 8 25.82 33.14 5.90
N GLY A 9 25.72 31.84 6.22
CA GLY A 9 25.97 31.38 7.55
C GLY A 9 24.97 31.84 8.59
N SER A 10 23.83 32.30 8.17
CA SER A 10 22.78 32.75 9.07
C SER A 10 22.21 31.58 9.84
N PRO A 11 22.00 31.69 11.16
CA PRO A 11 21.29 30.65 11.90
C PRO A 11 19.90 30.36 11.36
N ASP A 12 19.24 31.39 10.84
CA ASP A 12 17.91 31.23 10.24
C ASP A 12 17.98 30.36 9.00
N THR A 13 19.09 30.41 8.26
CA THR A 13 19.29 29.59 7.07
C THR A 13 19.31 28.11 7.44
N GLU A 14 19.97 27.75 8.53
CA GLU A 14 19.97 26.36 9.00
C GLU A 14 18.59 25.89 9.39
N GLY A 15 17.88 26.70 10.17
CA GLY A 15 16.51 26.38 10.55
C GLY A 15 15.60 26.24 9.34
N SER A 16 15.79 27.11 8.34
CA SER A 16 14.99 27.02 7.12
C SER A 16 15.26 25.75 6.32
N ILE A 17 16.49 25.26 6.34
CA ILE A 17 16.85 24.03 5.65
C ILE A 17 16.19 22.85 6.33
N GLU A 18 16.20 22.79 7.65
CA GLU A 18 15.56 21.71 8.39
C GLU A 18 14.06 21.70 8.14
N GLU A 19 13.42 22.86 8.16
CA GLU A 19 12.02 22.98 7.85
C GLU A 19 11.70 22.52 6.44
N ALA A 20 12.54 22.88 5.48
CA ALA A 20 12.35 22.48 4.10
C ALA A 20 12.47 20.97 3.93
N VAL A 21 13.41 20.35 4.63
CA VAL A 21 13.57 18.90 4.59
C VAL A 21 12.36 18.22 5.18
N GLU A 22 11.86 18.71 6.30
CA GLU A 22 10.65 18.16 6.91
C GLU A 22 9.45 18.29 5.99
N GLU A 23 9.29 19.43 5.33
CA GLU A 23 8.21 19.62 4.38
C GLU A 23 8.27 18.63 3.23
N VAL A 24 9.47 18.41 2.70
CA VAL A 24 9.67 17.46 1.60
C VAL A 24 9.31 16.05 2.06
N LEU A 25 9.76 15.66 3.26
CA LEU A 25 9.45 14.35 3.80
C LEU A 25 7.96 14.18 4.02
N GLN A 26 7.28 15.21 4.53
CA GLN A 26 5.84 15.18 4.72
C GLN A 26 5.10 15.08 3.39
N GLU A 27 5.56 15.80 2.38
CA GLU A 27 4.97 15.71 1.05
C GLU A 27 5.13 14.32 0.46
N MET A 28 6.29 13.71 0.66
CA MET A 28 6.53 12.35 0.18
C MET A 28 5.61 11.35 0.88
N GLU A 29 5.42 11.49 2.18
CA GLU A 29 4.50 10.65 2.92
C GLU A 29 3.06 10.85 2.47
N GLN A 30 2.65 12.10 2.29
CA GLN A 30 1.32 12.42 1.81
C GLN A 30 1.09 11.90 0.40
N SER A 31 2.09 12.00 -0.46
CA SER A 31 1.99 11.45 -1.82
C SER A 31 1.79 9.95 -1.80
N LYS A 32 2.48 9.25 -0.90
CA LYS A 32 2.33 7.81 -0.73
C LYS A 32 0.93 7.47 -0.25
N VAL A 33 0.43 8.20 0.75
CA VAL A 33 -0.91 8.01 1.30
C VAL A 33 -1.98 8.35 0.25
N ARG A 34 -1.72 9.36 -0.57
CA ARG A 34 -2.66 9.82 -1.59
C ARG A 34 -2.52 9.10 -2.92
N ALA A 35 -1.61 8.14 -3.02
CA ALA A 35 -1.45 7.39 -4.25
C ALA A 35 -2.77 6.72 -4.61
N LYS A 36 -3.28 7.00 -5.81
CA LYS A 36 -4.56 6.50 -6.28
C LYS A 36 -4.41 5.43 -7.35
N HIS A 37 -3.24 5.34 -7.92
CA HIS A 37 -2.98 4.38 -8.99
C HIS A 37 -1.48 4.08 -9.06
N PHE A 38 -1.17 2.99 -9.71
CA PHE A 38 0.20 2.65 -10.09
C PHE A 38 0.18 1.97 -11.46
N PHE A 39 1.34 1.84 -12.06
CA PHE A 39 1.46 1.21 -13.36
C PHE A 39 2.16 -0.13 -13.23
N THR A 40 1.68 -1.12 -13.98
CA THR A 40 2.34 -2.40 -14.07
C THR A 40 2.57 -2.75 -15.55
N LYS A 41 3.63 -3.50 -15.79
CA LYS A 41 3.98 -3.87 -17.14
C LYS A 41 3.19 -5.11 -17.55
N VAL A 42 2.46 -4.98 -18.66
CA VAL A 42 1.72 -6.09 -19.27
C VAL A 42 2.15 -6.18 -20.72
N GLY A 43 3.00 -7.16 -21.03
CA GLY A 43 3.60 -7.25 -22.35
C GLY A 43 4.48 -6.04 -22.63
N ASN A 44 4.18 -5.32 -23.70
CA ASN A 44 4.92 -4.12 -24.09
C ASN A 44 4.26 -2.83 -23.59
N LYS A 45 3.22 -2.94 -22.76
CA LYS A 45 2.46 -1.79 -22.33
C LYS A 45 2.56 -1.61 -20.82
N LEU A 46 2.50 -0.36 -20.40
CA LEU A 46 2.33 -0.04 -18.99
C LEU A 46 0.85 0.21 -18.75
N ARG A 47 0.27 -0.58 -17.88
CA ARG A 47 -1.14 -0.49 -17.59
C ARG A 47 -1.37 0.18 -16.25
N ARG A 48 -2.30 1.16 -16.24
CA ARG A 48 -2.65 1.85 -15.01
C ARG A 48 -3.64 1.01 -14.22
N ILE A 49 -3.35 0.87 -12.92
CA ILE A 49 -4.22 0.16 -12.00
C ILE A 49 -4.65 1.14 -10.93
N HIS A 50 -5.94 1.34 -10.80
CA HIS A 50 -6.48 2.17 -9.73
C HIS A 50 -6.51 1.37 -8.44
N LEU A 51 -5.93 1.91 -7.38
CA LEU A 51 -5.82 1.20 -6.11
C LEU A 51 -7.19 0.88 -5.52
N GLN A 52 -8.16 1.75 -5.73
CA GLN A 52 -9.52 1.49 -5.23
C GLN A 52 -10.17 0.28 -5.87
N ASP A 53 -9.72 -0.11 -7.05
CA ASP A 53 -10.26 -1.26 -7.76
C ASP A 53 -9.55 -2.56 -7.41
N VAL A 54 -8.44 -2.49 -6.70
CA VAL A 54 -7.70 -3.67 -6.26
C VAL A 54 -8.47 -4.32 -5.12
N ARG A 55 -8.82 -5.58 -5.29
CA ARG A 55 -9.54 -6.34 -4.27
C ARG A 55 -8.58 -6.95 -3.26
N PHE A 56 -7.60 -7.67 -3.76
CA PHE A 56 -6.58 -8.26 -2.91
C PHE A 56 -5.38 -8.65 -3.76
N ILE A 57 -4.29 -9.02 -3.09
CA ILE A 57 -3.06 -9.46 -3.75
C ILE A 57 -2.65 -10.79 -3.11
N GLU A 58 -2.33 -11.77 -3.94
CA GLU A 58 -1.88 -13.07 -3.46
C GLU A 58 -0.55 -13.47 -4.08
N VAL A 59 0.23 -14.26 -3.33
CA VAL A 59 1.49 -14.79 -3.84
C VAL A 59 1.22 -16.03 -4.68
N GLU A 60 1.76 -16.04 -5.89
CA GLU A 60 1.73 -17.21 -6.78
C GLU A 60 3.16 -17.51 -7.23
N GLY A 61 3.85 -18.41 -6.52
CA GLY A 61 5.24 -18.74 -6.81
C GLY A 61 6.17 -17.55 -6.66
N LYS A 62 6.79 -17.14 -7.75
CA LYS A 62 7.70 -16.00 -7.77
C LYS A 62 7.00 -14.67 -8.03
N TYR A 63 5.70 -14.71 -8.27
CA TYR A 63 4.93 -13.55 -8.66
C TYR A 63 3.89 -13.23 -7.61
N SER A 64 3.47 -11.99 -7.61
CA SER A 64 2.31 -11.56 -6.83
C SER A 64 1.19 -11.25 -7.81
N ALA A 65 0.03 -11.82 -7.57
CA ALA A 65 -1.15 -11.63 -8.41
C ALA A 65 -2.01 -10.53 -7.81
N ILE A 66 -2.19 -9.46 -8.57
CA ILE A 66 -3.02 -8.33 -8.15
C ILE A 66 -4.39 -8.52 -8.78
N HIS A 67 -5.40 -8.75 -7.93
CA HIS A 67 -6.77 -8.95 -8.38
C HIS A 67 -7.51 -7.64 -8.46
N VAL A 68 -7.87 -7.24 -9.68
CA VAL A 68 -8.55 -5.97 -9.95
C VAL A 68 -9.84 -6.28 -10.70
N GLY A 69 -10.99 -6.12 -10.02
CA GLY A 69 -12.24 -6.54 -10.61
C GLY A 69 -12.21 -8.02 -10.95
N GLU A 70 -12.46 -8.36 -12.20
CA GLU A 70 -12.40 -9.74 -12.68
C GLU A 70 -11.04 -10.10 -13.29
N ARG A 71 -10.12 -9.15 -13.31
CA ARG A 71 -8.80 -9.33 -13.91
C ARG A 71 -7.74 -9.61 -12.87
N LYS A 72 -6.67 -10.25 -13.31
CA LYS A 72 -5.53 -10.58 -12.46
C LYS A 72 -4.26 -10.15 -13.18
N TYR A 73 -3.41 -9.40 -12.49
CA TYR A 73 -2.13 -8.96 -13.02
C TYR A 73 -1.01 -9.59 -12.22
N ASN A 74 -0.13 -10.32 -12.88
CA ASN A 74 1.02 -10.94 -12.23
C ASN A 74 2.21 -9.97 -12.26
N VAL A 75 2.77 -9.70 -11.10
CA VAL A 75 3.90 -8.80 -10.94
C VAL A 75 5.03 -9.56 -10.27
N LYS A 76 6.24 -9.43 -10.79
CA LYS A 76 7.40 -10.08 -10.20
C LYS A 76 7.92 -9.22 -9.04
N ALA A 77 7.23 -9.31 -7.92
CA ALA A 77 7.55 -8.57 -6.70
C ALA A 77 7.01 -9.34 -5.51
N SER A 78 7.65 -9.21 -4.37
CA SER A 78 7.14 -9.82 -3.14
C SER A 78 6.04 -8.95 -2.55
N LEU A 79 5.22 -9.53 -1.68
CA LEU A 79 4.20 -8.76 -0.97
C LEU A 79 4.82 -7.66 -0.14
N LYS A 80 5.97 -7.93 0.45
CA LYS A 80 6.69 -6.94 1.24
C LYS A 80 7.06 -5.73 0.39
N ASP A 81 7.57 -5.97 -0.82
CA ASP A 81 7.95 -4.89 -1.72
C ASP A 81 6.73 -4.10 -2.19
N LEU A 82 5.64 -4.80 -2.48
CA LEU A 82 4.41 -4.14 -2.90
C LEU A 82 3.82 -3.29 -1.79
N LEU A 83 3.87 -3.77 -0.55
CA LEU A 83 3.36 -3.01 0.59
C LEU A 83 4.11 -1.70 0.81
N LEU A 84 5.38 -1.64 0.42
CA LEU A 84 6.14 -0.40 0.51
C LEU A 84 5.60 0.67 -0.45
N LYS A 85 4.92 0.26 -1.49
CA LYS A 85 4.38 1.16 -2.52
C LYS A 85 2.89 1.42 -2.38
N LEU A 86 2.21 0.71 -1.50
CA LEU A 86 0.76 0.82 -1.31
C LEU A 86 0.42 1.65 -0.08
N PRO A 87 -0.73 2.34 -0.08
CA PRO A 87 -1.19 3.05 1.10
C PRO A 87 -1.49 2.06 2.22
N LEU A 88 -0.81 2.19 3.34
CA LEU A 88 -0.96 1.28 4.47
C LEU A 88 -2.32 1.42 5.16
N GLU A 89 -3.04 2.51 4.91
CA GLU A 89 -4.36 2.72 5.47
C GLU A 89 -5.39 1.79 4.86
N ASP A 90 -5.22 1.45 3.59
CA ASP A 90 -6.19 0.66 2.84
C ASP A 90 -5.77 -0.79 2.66
N PHE A 91 -4.49 -1.07 2.66
CA PHE A 91 -3.96 -2.40 2.38
C PHE A 91 -3.34 -3.01 3.61
N VAL A 92 -3.81 -4.20 3.96
CA VAL A 92 -3.35 -4.91 5.14
C VAL A 92 -2.99 -6.33 4.78
N ARG A 93 -1.84 -6.77 5.27
CA ARG A 93 -1.44 -8.16 5.12
C ARG A 93 -2.21 -9.00 6.12
N VAL A 94 -2.90 -10.03 5.63
CA VAL A 94 -3.73 -10.88 6.46
C VAL A 94 -3.22 -12.29 6.58
N SER A 95 -2.23 -12.64 5.77
CA SER A 95 -1.53 -13.89 5.88
C SER A 95 -0.20 -13.78 5.15
N ARG A 96 0.57 -14.84 5.20
CA ARG A 96 1.86 -14.91 4.53
C ARG A 96 1.72 -14.67 3.03
N ASN A 97 0.59 -15.07 2.46
CA ASN A 97 0.37 -15.06 1.02
C ASN A 97 -0.65 -14.05 0.54
N TYR A 98 -1.29 -13.31 1.45
CA TYR A 98 -2.39 -12.42 1.06
C TYR A 98 -2.30 -11.05 1.69
N VAL A 99 -2.57 -10.04 0.84
CA VAL A 99 -2.78 -8.65 1.25
C VAL A 99 -4.16 -8.27 0.74
N ILE A 100 -4.98 -7.65 1.59
CA ILE A 100 -6.32 -7.24 1.19
C ILE A 100 -6.45 -5.73 1.15
N ASN A 101 -7.43 -5.28 0.37
CA ASN A 101 -7.89 -3.90 0.39
C ASN A 101 -9.09 -3.83 1.32
N ILE A 102 -8.96 -3.13 2.44
CA ILE A 102 -10.01 -3.05 3.45
C ILE A 102 -11.31 -2.50 2.88
N ASP A 103 -11.20 -1.53 1.97
CA ASP A 103 -12.38 -0.91 1.36
C ASP A 103 -13.21 -1.88 0.50
N ARG A 104 -12.63 -3.00 0.13
CA ARG A 104 -13.31 -3.99 -0.70
C ARG A 104 -13.85 -5.17 0.08
N VAL A 105 -13.62 -5.20 1.37
CA VAL A 105 -14.08 -6.30 2.22
C VAL A 105 -15.59 -6.23 2.41
N ASN A 106 -16.28 -7.33 2.11
CA ASN A 106 -17.71 -7.44 2.33
C ASN A 106 -18.01 -7.79 3.79
N HIS A 107 -17.37 -8.83 4.29
CA HIS A 107 -17.47 -9.19 5.70
C HIS A 107 -16.27 -10.02 6.13
N ILE A 108 -16.07 -10.11 7.43
CA ILE A 108 -15.00 -10.89 8.04
C ILE A 108 -15.65 -11.88 9.00
N ASP A 109 -15.37 -13.16 8.78
CA ASP A 109 -15.83 -14.21 9.71
C ASP A 109 -14.72 -14.40 10.74
N THR A 110 -14.94 -13.90 11.94
CA THR A 110 -13.94 -13.98 13.01
C THR A 110 -13.87 -15.35 13.64
N PHE A 111 -14.87 -16.18 13.41
CA PHE A 111 -14.91 -17.54 13.92
C PHE A 111 -14.12 -18.49 13.01
N GLN A 112 -14.30 -18.36 11.69
CA GLN A 112 -13.60 -19.19 10.72
C GLN A 112 -12.31 -18.58 10.22
N PHE A 113 -12.04 -17.33 10.58
CA PHE A 113 -10.86 -16.57 10.11
C PHE A 113 -10.82 -16.45 8.59
N ILE A 114 -11.93 -16.03 8.03
CA ILE A 114 -12.09 -15.87 6.58
C ILE A 114 -12.60 -14.46 6.28
N ILE A 115 -12.00 -13.85 5.25
CA ILE A 115 -12.43 -12.55 4.73
C ILE A 115 -13.14 -12.80 3.42
N LYS A 116 -14.34 -12.26 3.29
CA LYS A 116 -15.11 -12.35 2.05
C LYS A 116 -14.94 -11.07 1.26
N ILE A 117 -14.45 -11.20 0.04
CA ILE A 117 -14.35 -10.09 -0.90
C ILE A 117 -14.99 -10.54 -2.20
N ASP A 118 -16.17 -9.99 -2.49
CA ASP A 118 -17.01 -10.42 -3.60
C ASP A 118 -17.28 -11.94 -3.51
N ASN A 119 -16.80 -12.72 -4.47
CA ASN A 119 -16.97 -14.16 -4.46
C ASN A 119 -15.77 -14.92 -3.91
N ASP A 120 -14.75 -14.20 -3.50
CA ASP A 120 -13.52 -14.82 -3.03
C ASP A 120 -13.46 -14.88 -1.51
N GLU A 121 -12.92 -15.97 -1.01
CA GLU A 121 -12.69 -16.16 0.41
C GLU A 121 -11.20 -16.19 0.69
N ILE A 122 -10.75 -15.32 1.59
CA ILE A 122 -9.34 -15.16 1.88
C ILE A 122 -9.09 -15.52 3.33
N PRO A 123 -8.18 -16.47 3.60
CA PRO A 123 -7.90 -16.90 4.97
C PRO A 123 -7.10 -15.84 5.72
N ILE A 124 -7.37 -15.73 7.02
CA ILE A 124 -6.63 -14.87 7.92
C ILE A 124 -5.71 -15.74 8.76
N SER A 125 -4.41 -15.42 8.75
CA SER A 125 -3.46 -16.08 9.62
C SER A 125 -3.55 -15.50 11.02
N ARG A 126 -3.41 -16.33 12.03
CA ARG A 126 -3.42 -15.87 13.43
C ARG A 126 -2.34 -14.82 13.70
N THR A 127 -1.21 -14.96 13.04
CA THR A 127 -0.11 -14.01 13.19
C THR A 127 -0.50 -12.61 12.76
N TYR A 128 -1.35 -12.49 11.75
CA TYR A 128 -1.74 -11.21 11.17
C TYR A 128 -3.09 -10.71 11.64
N LYS A 129 -3.82 -11.52 12.39
CA LYS A 129 -5.17 -11.18 12.83
C LYS A 129 -5.21 -9.90 13.67
N ASP A 130 -4.31 -9.76 14.61
CA ASP A 130 -4.31 -8.60 15.50
C ASP A 130 -4.08 -7.30 14.75
N GLU A 131 -3.17 -7.32 13.78
CA GLU A 131 -2.90 -6.16 12.95
C GLU A 131 -4.12 -5.78 12.12
N LEU A 132 -4.81 -6.76 11.56
CA LEU A 132 -6.04 -6.53 10.81
C LEU A 132 -7.10 -5.88 11.69
N MET A 133 -7.30 -6.41 12.89
CA MET A 133 -8.32 -5.91 13.80
C MET A 133 -8.05 -4.49 14.26
N LYS A 134 -6.78 -4.10 14.36
CA LYS A 134 -6.41 -2.73 14.69
C LYS A 134 -6.76 -1.74 13.59
N ARG A 135 -6.78 -2.20 12.35
CA ARG A 135 -7.05 -1.36 11.19
C ARG A 135 -8.53 -1.17 10.91
N ILE A 136 -9.36 -2.01 11.48
CA ILE A 136 -10.81 -2.00 11.24
C ILE A 136 -11.49 -1.11 12.25
N GLN A 137 -12.36 -0.22 11.76
CA GLN A 137 -13.20 0.59 12.64
C GLN A 137 -14.46 -0.19 12.96
N MET A 138 -14.68 -0.45 14.24
CA MET A 138 -15.85 -1.18 14.70
C MET A 138 -16.87 -0.20 15.28
N LEU A 139 -18.11 -0.49 15.01
CA LEU A 139 -19.24 0.27 15.59
C LEU A 139 -19.61 -0.28 16.96
#